data_5ce5b96f1e05a9db9514f90be6960263
#
_entry.id   5ce5b96f1e05a9db9514f90be6960263
#
_cell.length_a   1.000
_cell.length_b   1.000
_cell.length_c   1.000
_cell.angle_alpha   90.00
_cell.angle_beta   90.00
_cell.angle_gamma   90.00
#
_symmetry.space_group_name_H-M   'P 1'
#
loop_
_entity.id
_entity.type
_entity.pdbx_description
1 polymer ?
#
loop_
_entity_poly.entity_id
_entity_poly.type
_entity_poly.pdbx_seq_one_letter_code
_entity_poly.pdbx_strand_id
1 'polypeptide(L)'
;MDTPLRHFLEIPYEQLEEMNLQAKADRVAGKDPGKIREARMKYLTDEKRIKAVTVCFTDLEGRFHMLDYDKKFLLKSADNLTFDGSSIRGFSRQAESDLRLGIDWPAFYWLPADVFGPGKVLVFGDVEDQDGTPYEGDLRARLKAFAAELRKKDMVAHVANEIEGFIFKGRDAERRYFETGQFEYPSTGGYYHSLPGDA
;
A
#
# COMPACT_ATOMS: atom_id res chain seq x y z
N MET A 1 -18.11 -21.57 -4.04
CA MET A 1 -19.20 -20.95 -4.83
C MET A 1 -18.92 -19.46 -4.89
N ASP A 2 -18.64 -18.98 -6.07
CA ASP A 2 -18.44 -17.54 -6.27
C ASP A 2 -19.79 -16.84 -6.15
N THR A 3 -19.86 -15.87 -5.26
CA THR A 3 -21.10 -15.08 -5.12
C THR A 3 -21.19 -14.08 -6.28
N PRO A 4 -22.38 -13.84 -6.85
CA PRO A 4 -22.55 -12.87 -7.93
C PRO A 4 -22.02 -11.46 -7.60
N LEU A 5 -22.06 -11.09 -6.32
CA LEU A 5 -21.52 -9.80 -5.84
C LEU A 5 -20.01 -9.72 -5.96
N ARG A 6 -19.30 -10.82 -5.70
CA ARG A 6 -17.83 -10.87 -5.83
C ARG A 6 -17.42 -10.63 -7.29
N HIS A 7 -17.99 -11.35 -8.23
CA HIS A 7 -17.72 -11.12 -9.66
C HIS A 7 -18.02 -9.70 -10.10
N PHE A 8 -19.07 -9.11 -9.58
CA PHE A 8 -19.42 -7.73 -9.91
C PHE A 8 -18.35 -6.70 -9.47
N LEU A 9 -17.68 -6.94 -8.35
CA LEU A 9 -16.66 -6.03 -7.78
C LEU A 9 -15.23 -6.35 -8.25
N GLU A 10 -15.00 -7.48 -8.89
CA GLU A 10 -13.68 -7.87 -9.35
C GLU A 10 -13.32 -7.18 -10.67
N ILE A 11 -12.07 -6.76 -10.75
CA ILE A 11 -11.43 -6.32 -11.99
C ILE A 11 -10.58 -7.49 -12.48
N PRO A 12 -10.64 -7.90 -13.75
CA PRO A 12 -9.82 -9.00 -14.26
C PRO A 12 -8.34 -8.77 -14.07
N TYR A 13 -7.58 -9.84 -13.81
CA TYR A 13 -6.16 -9.77 -13.49
C TYR A 13 -5.34 -9.07 -14.60
N GLU A 14 -5.59 -9.38 -15.84
CA GLU A 14 -4.93 -8.77 -17.00
C GLU A 14 -5.15 -7.25 -17.04
N GLN A 15 -6.36 -6.82 -16.71
CA GLN A 15 -6.68 -5.38 -16.62
C GLN A 15 -5.95 -4.71 -15.44
N LEU A 16 -5.82 -5.40 -14.28
CA LEU A 16 -5.04 -4.90 -13.14
C LEU A 16 -3.58 -4.72 -13.51
N GLU A 17 -3.01 -5.71 -14.19
CA GLU A 17 -1.60 -5.69 -14.63
C GLU A 17 -1.35 -4.52 -15.58
N GLU A 18 -2.19 -4.38 -16.62
CA GLU A 18 -2.09 -3.28 -17.58
C GLU A 18 -2.13 -1.90 -16.89
N MET A 19 -3.09 -1.69 -15.98
CA MET A 19 -3.21 -0.44 -15.24
C MET A 19 -2.00 -0.15 -14.35
N ASN A 20 -1.44 -1.17 -13.68
CA ASN A 20 -0.25 -1.02 -12.85
C ASN A 20 1.01 -0.76 -13.69
N LEU A 21 1.16 -1.42 -14.84
CA LEU A 21 2.27 -1.17 -15.78
C LEU A 21 2.20 0.25 -16.36
N GLN A 22 1.01 0.72 -16.73
CA GLN A 22 0.81 2.10 -17.19
C GLN A 22 1.14 3.11 -16.08
N ALA A 23 0.70 2.86 -14.84
CA ALA A 23 1.04 3.71 -13.71
C ALA A 23 2.55 3.77 -13.44
N LYS A 24 3.25 2.62 -13.58
CA LYS A 24 4.72 2.55 -13.50
C LYS A 24 5.36 3.39 -14.61
N ALA A 25 4.90 3.26 -15.85
CA ALA A 25 5.41 4.02 -16.99
C ALA A 25 5.23 5.54 -16.79
N ASP A 26 4.07 5.99 -16.29
CA ASP A 26 3.79 7.39 -15.98
C ASP A 26 4.78 7.96 -14.93
N ARG A 27 5.11 7.16 -13.88
CA ARG A 27 6.11 7.55 -12.86
C ARG A 27 7.52 7.66 -13.44
N VAL A 28 7.93 6.67 -14.23
CA VAL A 28 9.27 6.64 -14.86
C VAL A 28 9.43 7.80 -15.83
N ALA A 29 8.39 8.14 -16.58
CA ALA A 29 8.38 9.28 -17.49
C ALA A 29 8.33 10.66 -16.80
N GLY A 30 8.20 10.69 -15.45
CA GLY A 30 8.12 11.94 -14.69
C GLY A 30 6.85 12.75 -15.01
N LYS A 31 5.75 12.08 -15.32
CA LYS A 31 4.47 12.73 -15.59
C LYS A 31 4.05 13.61 -14.41
N ASP A 32 3.50 14.76 -14.71
CA ASP A 32 3.07 15.75 -13.72
C ASP A 32 2.13 15.15 -12.66
N PRO A 33 2.46 15.27 -11.35
CA PRO A 33 1.66 14.66 -10.27
C PRO A 33 0.23 15.19 -10.20
N GLY A 34 -0.01 16.45 -10.57
CA GLY A 34 -1.35 17.04 -10.61
C GLY A 34 -2.23 16.37 -11.67
N LYS A 35 -1.67 16.14 -12.87
CA LYS A 35 -2.37 15.40 -13.93
C LYS A 35 -2.63 13.94 -13.55
N ILE A 36 -1.70 13.31 -12.83
CA ILE A 36 -1.92 11.96 -12.31
C ILE A 36 -3.06 11.98 -11.30
N ARG A 37 -3.07 12.93 -10.36
CA ARG A 37 -4.16 13.10 -9.39
C ARG A 37 -5.51 13.24 -10.09
N GLU A 38 -5.65 14.16 -11.04
CA GLU A 38 -6.89 14.37 -11.79
C GLU A 38 -7.37 13.06 -12.46
N ALA A 39 -6.46 12.33 -13.09
CA ALA A 39 -6.78 11.06 -13.72
C ALA A 39 -7.24 9.99 -12.71
N ARG A 40 -6.60 9.89 -11.53
CA ARG A 40 -6.99 8.95 -10.47
C ARG A 40 -8.31 9.33 -9.82
N MET A 41 -8.54 10.61 -9.55
CA MET A 41 -9.82 11.10 -9.02
C MET A 41 -10.97 10.82 -9.99
N LYS A 42 -10.74 11.07 -11.28
CA LYS A 42 -11.72 10.73 -12.33
C LYS A 42 -11.97 9.22 -12.37
N TYR A 43 -10.92 8.40 -12.39
CA TYR A 43 -11.03 6.94 -12.35
C TYR A 43 -11.86 6.47 -11.17
N LEU A 44 -11.56 6.91 -9.95
CA LEU A 44 -12.30 6.55 -8.75
C LEU A 44 -13.77 7.00 -8.82
N THR A 45 -14.06 8.12 -9.47
CA THR A 45 -15.43 8.59 -9.66
C THR A 45 -16.22 7.67 -10.60
N ASP A 46 -15.60 7.28 -11.70
CA ASP A 46 -16.27 6.56 -12.79
C ASP A 46 -16.34 5.04 -12.53
N GLU A 47 -15.30 4.45 -11.91
CA GLU A 47 -15.19 3.01 -11.70
C GLU A 47 -16.13 2.53 -10.57
N LYS A 48 -17.23 1.91 -10.96
CA LYS A 48 -18.29 1.45 -10.04
C LYS A 48 -17.88 0.26 -9.17
N ARG A 49 -16.92 -0.54 -9.65
CA ARG A 49 -16.44 -1.75 -8.95
C ARG A 49 -15.59 -1.40 -7.73
N ILE A 50 -14.90 -0.26 -7.72
CA ILE A 50 -14.15 0.21 -6.55
C ILE A 50 -15.09 0.83 -5.53
N LYS A 51 -14.98 0.40 -4.28
CA LYS A 51 -15.79 0.85 -3.14
C LYS A 51 -14.95 1.49 -2.05
N ALA A 52 -13.71 1.02 -1.88
CA ALA A 52 -12.80 1.50 -0.86
C ALA A 52 -11.42 1.83 -1.45
N VAL A 53 -10.75 2.76 -0.81
CA VAL A 53 -9.35 3.11 -1.06
C VAL A 53 -8.58 2.88 0.22
N THR A 54 -7.59 2.01 0.16
CA THR A 54 -6.69 1.75 1.27
C THR A 54 -5.52 2.73 1.20
N VAL A 55 -5.39 3.62 2.16
CA VAL A 55 -4.26 4.54 2.29
C VAL A 55 -3.23 3.93 3.22
N CYS A 56 -2.00 3.80 2.74
CA CYS A 56 -0.90 3.13 3.44
C CYS A 56 0.19 4.11 3.82
N PHE A 57 0.76 3.94 5.00
CA PHE A 57 1.93 4.68 5.48
C PHE A 57 2.76 3.80 6.43
N THR A 58 3.95 4.25 6.82
CA THR A 58 4.81 3.54 7.75
C THR A 58 5.09 4.38 8.99
N ASP A 59 5.30 3.73 10.13
CA ASP A 59 5.76 4.37 11.35
C ASP A 59 7.30 4.35 11.49
N LEU A 60 7.80 4.87 12.62
CA LEU A 60 9.23 4.92 12.93
C LEU A 60 9.88 3.54 13.12
N GLU A 61 9.10 2.51 13.42
CA GLU A 61 9.58 1.12 13.54
C GLU A 61 9.55 0.38 12.18
N GLY A 62 9.09 1.04 11.11
CA GLY A 62 8.92 0.46 9.78
C GLY A 62 7.67 -0.41 9.66
N ARG A 63 6.75 -0.36 10.62
CA ARG A 63 5.48 -1.09 10.52
C ARG A 63 4.59 -0.45 9.47
N PHE A 64 3.94 -1.30 8.71
CA PHE A 64 3.05 -0.89 7.64
C PHE A 64 1.62 -0.75 8.17
N HIS A 65 1.10 0.47 8.10
CA HIS A 65 -0.27 0.81 8.50
C HIS A 65 -1.15 0.98 7.28
N MET A 66 -2.41 0.53 7.40
CA MET A 66 -3.41 0.58 6.33
C MET A 66 -4.73 1.09 6.89
N LEU A 67 -5.28 2.14 6.29
CA LEU A 67 -6.58 2.70 6.62
C LEU A 67 -7.51 2.60 5.42
N ASP A 68 -8.62 1.90 5.58
CA ASP A 68 -9.65 1.78 4.55
C ASP A 68 -10.62 2.95 4.63
N TYR A 69 -10.69 3.73 3.56
CA TYR A 69 -11.66 4.80 3.40
C TYR A 69 -12.75 4.42 2.40
N ASP A 70 -14.01 4.71 2.74
CA ASP A 70 -15.07 4.70 1.74
C ASP A 70 -14.68 5.62 0.56
N LYS A 71 -14.86 5.15 -0.65
CA LYS A 71 -14.45 5.89 -1.85
C LYS A 71 -15.09 7.27 -1.95
N LYS A 72 -16.38 7.40 -1.61
CA LYS A 72 -17.08 8.68 -1.68
C LYS A 72 -16.58 9.67 -0.64
N PHE A 73 -16.25 9.15 0.54
CA PHE A 73 -15.64 9.97 1.60
C PHE A 73 -14.26 10.47 1.14
N LEU A 74 -13.41 9.58 0.66
CA LEU A 74 -12.05 9.93 0.20
C LEU A 74 -12.10 10.98 -0.91
N LEU A 75 -12.98 10.81 -1.92
CA LEU A 75 -13.10 11.78 -3.02
C LEU A 75 -13.46 13.20 -2.56
N LYS A 76 -14.17 13.33 -1.42
CA LYS A 76 -14.54 14.63 -0.83
C LYS A 76 -13.46 15.20 0.08
N SER A 77 -12.65 14.34 0.70
CA SER A 77 -11.75 14.69 1.81
C SER A 77 -10.29 14.44 1.49
N ALA A 78 -9.93 14.17 0.22
CA ALA A 78 -8.58 13.79 -0.19
C ALA A 78 -7.48 14.79 0.22
N ASP A 79 -7.83 16.05 0.38
CA ASP A 79 -6.91 17.10 0.81
C ASP A 79 -6.89 17.33 2.33
N ASN A 80 -7.68 16.56 3.09
CA ASN A 80 -7.78 16.68 4.54
C ASN A 80 -8.13 15.33 5.19
N LEU A 81 -7.36 14.29 4.89
CA LEU A 81 -7.45 13.04 5.62
C LEU A 81 -6.65 13.15 6.90
N THR A 82 -7.25 12.80 8.02
CA THR A 82 -6.63 12.83 9.35
C THR A 82 -6.65 11.45 9.98
N PHE A 83 -5.71 11.19 10.87
CA PHE A 83 -5.67 10.01 11.72
C PHE A 83 -5.04 10.34 13.08
N ASP A 84 -5.35 9.53 14.08
CA ASP A 84 -4.77 9.67 15.41
C ASP A 84 -3.38 9.03 15.48
N GLY A 85 -2.33 9.86 15.34
CA GLY A 85 -0.94 9.43 15.42
C GLY A 85 -0.54 8.95 16.83
N SER A 86 -1.24 9.38 17.88
CA SER A 86 -0.96 8.95 19.27
C SER A 86 -1.33 7.49 19.53
N SER A 87 -2.20 6.92 18.69
CA SER A 87 -2.53 5.50 18.71
C SER A 87 -1.37 4.60 18.22
N ILE A 88 -0.35 5.20 17.60
CA ILE A 88 0.85 4.49 17.14
C ILE A 88 1.97 4.78 18.15
N ARG A 89 2.52 3.72 18.75
CA ARG A 89 3.54 3.83 19.78
C ARG A 89 4.75 4.66 19.32
N GLY A 90 5.03 5.75 20.06
CA GLY A 90 6.20 6.61 19.82
C GLY A 90 6.08 7.51 18.59
N PHE A 91 4.92 7.52 17.90
CA PHE A 91 4.76 8.29 16.68
C PHE A 91 4.41 9.74 16.96
N SER A 92 3.34 10.02 17.72
CA SER A 92 3.04 11.38 18.19
C SER A 92 2.63 11.41 19.65
N ARG A 93 2.59 12.60 20.25
CA ARG A 93 2.09 12.83 21.60
C ARG A 93 0.56 12.97 21.58
N GLN A 94 -0.11 12.64 22.68
CA GLN A 94 -1.54 12.75 22.79
C GLN A 94 -2.06 14.20 22.57
N ALA A 95 -1.29 15.20 22.97
CA ALA A 95 -1.64 16.60 22.74
C ALA A 95 -1.48 17.06 21.28
N GLU A 96 -0.80 16.27 20.46
CA GLU A 96 -0.50 16.52 19.04
C GLU A 96 -0.92 15.30 18.22
N SER A 97 -2.06 14.70 18.58
CA SER A 97 -2.49 13.41 18.04
C SER A 97 -2.92 13.46 16.59
N ASP A 98 -3.53 14.55 16.15
CA ASP A 98 -4.14 14.68 14.84
C ASP A 98 -3.08 14.96 13.78
N LEU A 99 -2.62 13.92 13.11
CA LEU A 99 -1.77 14.01 11.93
C LEU A 99 -2.59 13.89 10.65
N ARG A 100 -2.04 14.33 9.54
CA ARG A 100 -2.68 14.28 8.21
C ARG A 100 -2.01 13.24 7.34
N LEU A 101 -2.74 12.76 6.33
CA LEU A 101 -2.24 11.90 5.27
C LEU A 101 -2.36 12.62 3.93
N GLY A 102 -1.24 13.09 3.41
CA GLY A 102 -1.12 13.60 2.05
C GLY A 102 -1.05 12.44 1.05
N ILE A 103 -2.04 12.32 0.16
CA ILE A 103 -2.08 11.19 -0.79
C ILE A 103 -1.00 11.34 -1.87
N ASP A 104 -0.13 10.36 -1.98
CA ASP A 104 0.82 10.24 -3.10
C ASP A 104 0.15 9.56 -4.31
N TRP A 105 -0.58 10.33 -5.09
CA TRP A 105 -1.35 9.85 -6.24
C TRP A 105 -0.53 9.09 -7.29
N PRO A 106 0.74 9.37 -7.55
CA PRO A 106 1.62 8.51 -8.33
C PRO A 106 1.83 7.10 -7.76
N ALA A 107 1.76 6.94 -6.44
CA ALA A 107 1.91 5.65 -5.76
C ALA A 107 0.56 4.95 -5.54
N PHE A 108 -0.21 4.83 -6.61
CA PHE A 108 -1.52 4.20 -6.65
C PHE A 108 -1.43 2.82 -7.31
N TYR A 109 -2.05 1.80 -6.68
CA TYR A 109 -1.95 0.40 -7.10
C TYR A 109 -3.32 -0.26 -7.16
N TRP A 110 -3.53 -1.03 -8.20
CA TRP A 110 -4.67 -1.94 -8.32
C TRP A 110 -4.26 -3.30 -7.79
N LEU A 111 -5.07 -3.84 -6.89
CA LEU A 111 -4.73 -5.06 -6.17
C LEU A 111 -5.68 -6.20 -6.59
N PRO A 112 -5.17 -7.45 -6.66
CA PRO A 112 -5.99 -8.62 -6.97
C PRO A 112 -6.98 -8.90 -5.83
N ALA A 113 -8.22 -9.18 -6.22
CA ALA A 113 -9.34 -9.33 -5.28
C ALA A 113 -9.25 -10.59 -4.41
N ASP A 114 -8.61 -11.63 -4.89
CA ASP A 114 -8.41 -12.90 -4.17
C ASP A 114 -7.41 -12.77 -3.00
N VAL A 115 -6.52 -11.78 -3.06
CA VAL A 115 -5.53 -11.51 -2.00
C VAL A 115 -5.99 -10.40 -1.05
N PHE A 116 -6.48 -9.27 -1.60
CA PHE A 116 -6.77 -8.05 -0.83
C PHE A 116 -8.26 -7.79 -0.64
N GLY A 117 -9.13 -8.64 -1.20
CA GLY A 117 -10.58 -8.44 -1.23
C GLY A 117 -11.03 -7.60 -2.41
N PRO A 118 -12.28 -7.83 -2.89
CA PRO A 118 -12.82 -7.15 -4.06
C PRO A 118 -13.16 -5.68 -3.76
N GLY A 119 -13.10 -4.86 -4.81
CA GLY A 119 -13.54 -3.47 -4.76
C GLY A 119 -12.58 -2.52 -4.04
N LYS A 120 -11.31 -2.86 -3.92
CA LYS A 120 -10.27 -2.03 -3.29
C LYS A 120 -9.16 -1.64 -4.25
N VAL A 121 -8.59 -0.48 -3.98
CA VAL A 121 -7.30 -0.03 -4.51
C VAL A 121 -6.44 0.45 -3.34
N LEU A 122 -5.13 0.49 -3.54
CA LEU A 122 -4.17 0.94 -2.54
C LEU A 122 -3.44 2.19 -3.03
N VAL A 123 -3.22 3.14 -2.14
CA VAL A 123 -2.39 4.31 -2.40
C VAL A 123 -1.50 4.57 -1.19
N PHE A 124 -0.28 5.05 -1.42
CA PHE A 124 0.56 5.50 -0.32
C PHE A 124 0.22 6.93 0.08
N GLY A 125 0.28 7.20 1.38
CA GLY A 125 0.22 8.53 1.96
C GLY A 125 1.55 8.93 2.57
N ASP A 126 1.86 10.21 2.52
CA ASP A 126 2.91 10.84 3.31
C ASP A 126 2.26 11.40 4.58
N VAL A 127 2.93 11.26 5.72
CA VAL A 127 2.41 11.81 6.97
C VAL A 127 2.79 13.27 7.08
N GLU A 128 1.82 14.10 7.41
CA GLU A 128 1.94 15.54 7.52
C GLU A 128 1.45 16.02 8.88
N ASP A 129 2.03 17.12 9.36
CA ASP A 129 1.52 17.87 10.49
C ASP A 129 0.17 18.55 10.15
N GLN A 130 -0.47 19.15 11.16
CA GLN A 130 -1.77 19.80 11.00
C GLN A 130 -1.75 20.96 10.00
N ASP A 131 -0.59 21.61 9.82
CA ASP A 131 -0.39 22.70 8.85
C ASP A 131 -0.05 22.22 7.43
N GLY A 132 0.05 20.89 7.22
CA GLY A 132 0.39 20.27 5.94
C GLY A 132 1.90 20.22 5.64
N THR A 133 2.74 20.55 6.60
CA THR A 133 4.20 20.31 6.47
C THR A 133 4.52 18.82 6.68
N PRO A 134 5.59 18.29 6.06
CA PRO A 134 6.00 16.91 6.28
C PRO A 134 6.27 16.64 7.76
N TYR A 135 5.62 15.62 8.32
CA TYR A 135 5.82 15.19 9.69
C TYR A 135 7.26 14.68 9.90
N GLU A 136 7.91 15.10 10.98
CA GLU A 136 9.30 14.73 11.25
C GLU A 136 9.51 13.21 11.37
N GLY A 137 8.53 12.49 11.87
CA GLY A 137 8.53 11.03 12.00
C GLY A 137 8.26 10.26 10.71
N ASP A 138 7.94 10.92 9.59
CA ASP A 138 7.70 10.23 8.32
C ASP A 138 9.00 9.89 7.59
N LEU A 139 9.41 8.61 7.69
CA LEU A 139 10.60 8.10 7.00
C LEU A 139 10.43 8.12 5.47
N ARG A 140 9.21 7.96 4.98
CA ARG A 140 8.92 8.00 3.55
C ARG A 140 9.12 9.40 2.97
N ALA A 141 8.65 10.44 3.65
CA ALA A 141 8.89 11.82 3.25
C ALA A 141 10.39 12.17 3.23
N ARG A 142 11.15 11.68 4.21
CA ARG A 142 12.62 11.83 4.25
C ARG A 142 13.31 11.16 3.06
N LEU A 143 12.88 9.93 2.71
CA LEU A 143 13.41 9.22 1.55
C LEU A 143 13.08 9.96 0.24
N LYS A 144 11.87 10.50 0.10
CA LYS A 144 11.46 11.32 -1.06
C LYS A 144 12.33 12.58 -1.17
N ALA A 145 12.57 13.27 -0.07
CA ALA A 145 13.44 14.46 -0.04
C ALA A 145 14.88 14.11 -0.46
N PHE A 146 15.45 13.04 0.09
CA PHE A 146 16.77 12.56 -0.29
C PHE A 146 16.85 12.20 -1.78
N ALA A 147 15.87 11.46 -2.30
CA ALA A 147 15.81 11.12 -3.72
C ALA A 147 15.70 12.39 -4.61
N ALA A 148 14.99 13.43 -4.15
CA ALA A 148 14.92 14.70 -4.86
C ALA A 148 16.27 15.42 -4.89
N GLU A 149 17.04 15.41 -3.80
CA GLU A 149 18.40 15.98 -3.77
C GLU A 149 19.37 15.23 -4.71
N LEU A 150 19.26 13.91 -4.80
CA LEU A 150 20.07 13.14 -5.76
C LEU A 150 19.74 13.55 -7.22
N ARG A 151 18.46 13.70 -7.55
CA ARG A 151 18.04 14.12 -8.91
C ARG A 151 18.60 15.50 -9.29
N LYS A 152 18.67 16.46 -8.35
CA LYS A 152 19.31 17.76 -8.61
C LYS A 152 20.78 17.66 -9.01
N LYS A 153 21.42 16.55 -8.65
CA LYS A 153 22.83 16.24 -8.98
C LYS A 153 22.96 15.27 -10.17
N ASP A 154 21.87 15.04 -10.89
CA ASP A 154 21.78 14.04 -11.97
C ASP A 154 22.17 12.62 -11.52
N MET A 155 21.79 12.27 -10.28
CA MET A 155 22.07 10.98 -9.65
C MET A 155 20.77 10.27 -9.29
N VAL A 156 20.81 8.94 -9.29
CA VAL A 156 19.75 8.07 -8.76
C VAL A 156 20.36 7.02 -7.83
N ALA A 157 19.60 6.64 -6.81
CA ALA A 157 19.94 5.50 -5.96
C ALA A 157 19.22 4.24 -6.48
N HIS A 158 19.97 3.16 -6.64
CA HIS A 158 19.42 1.84 -6.91
C HIS A 158 19.47 1.03 -5.62
N VAL A 159 18.34 0.44 -5.25
CA VAL A 159 18.23 -0.40 -4.05
C VAL A 159 17.61 -1.73 -4.48
N ALA A 160 18.24 -2.82 -4.06
CA ALA A 160 17.68 -4.17 -4.16
C ALA A 160 17.26 -4.61 -2.75
N ASN A 161 15.97 -4.81 -2.56
CA ASN A 161 15.44 -5.31 -1.30
C ASN A 161 15.42 -6.84 -1.34
N GLU A 162 15.93 -7.47 -0.29
CA GLU A 162 15.79 -8.89 -0.04
C GLU A 162 14.59 -9.12 0.88
N ILE A 163 13.75 -10.09 0.52
CA ILE A 163 12.62 -10.52 1.33
C ILE A 163 12.85 -11.97 1.70
N GLU A 164 13.09 -12.22 2.98
CA GLU A 164 13.27 -13.55 3.52
C GLU A 164 12.08 -13.93 4.40
N GLY A 165 11.66 -15.18 4.34
CA GLY A 165 10.53 -15.64 5.12
C GLY A 165 10.33 -17.14 5.04
N PHE A 166 9.36 -17.62 5.80
CA PHE A 166 8.92 -19.01 5.79
C PHE A 166 7.49 -19.08 5.30
N ILE A 167 7.20 -20.08 4.47
CA ILE A 167 5.84 -20.38 4.02
C ILE A 167 5.30 -21.52 4.87
N PHE A 168 4.21 -21.26 5.58
CA PHE A 168 3.54 -22.25 6.40
C PHE A 168 2.27 -22.76 5.73
N LYS A 169 1.86 -23.99 6.06
CA LYS A 169 0.67 -24.61 5.52
C LYS A 169 -0.60 -24.01 6.18
N GLY A 170 -1.46 -23.44 5.36
CA GLY A 170 -2.77 -22.91 5.77
C GLY A 170 -2.72 -21.50 6.36
N ARG A 171 -3.87 -20.82 6.32
CA ARG A 171 -4.04 -19.46 6.84
C ARG A 171 -4.06 -19.37 8.36
N ASP A 172 -4.22 -20.49 9.04
CA ASP A 172 -4.33 -20.64 10.48
C ASP A 172 -3.05 -21.18 11.13
N ALA A 173 -1.91 -21.10 10.44
CA ALA A 173 -0.63 -21.62 10.89
C ALA A 173 -0.20 -21.07 12.25
N GLU A 174 -0.38 -19.76 12.48
CA GLU A 174 -0.06 -19.12 13.75
C GLU A 174 -0.93 -19.68 14.90
N ARG A 175 -2.24 -19.81 14.70
CA ARG A 175 -3.15 -20.38 15.69
C ARG A 175 -2.75 -21.82 16.02
N ARG A 176 -2.47 -22.65 15.01
CA ARG A 176 -2.02 -24.04 15.19
C ARG A 176 -0.71 -24.13 15.96
N TYR A 177 0.21 -23.20 15.73
CA TYR A 177 1.44 -23.14 16.50
C TYR A 177 1.16 -22.94 18.01
N PHE A 178 0.25 -22.06 18.40
CA PHE A 178 -0.13 -21.88 19.82
C PHE A 178 -0.84 -23.09 20.41
N GLU A 179 -1.54 -23.88 19.60
CA GLU A 179 -2.23 -25.10 20.03
C GLU A 179 -1.28 -26.31 20.12
N THR A 180 -0.30 -26.42 19.23
CA THR A 180 0.52 -27.63 19.05
C THR A 180 2.02 -27.44 19.35
N GLY A 181 2.49 -26.19 19.36
CA GLY A 181 3.91 -25.86 19.45
C GLY A 181 4.71 -26.11 18.18
N GLN A 182 4.06 -26.40 17.05
CA GLN A 182 4.73 -26.76 15.80
C GLN A 182 4.16 -25.99 14.60
N PHE A 183 5.05 -25.61 13.65
CA PHE A 183 4.66 -25.15 12.35
C PHE A 183 4.67 -26.30 11.34
N GLU A 184 3.62 -26.36 10.51
CA GLU A 184 3.60 -27.24 9.34
C GLU A 184 4.06 -26.46 8.11
N TYR A 185 4.99 -27.05 7.35
CA TYR A 185 5.48 -26.52 6.10
C TYR A 185 4.78 -27.19 4.91
N PRO A 186 4.54 -26.47 3.80
CA PRO A 186 3.96 -27.08 2.60
C PRO A 186 4.92 -28.07 1.92
N SER A 187 6.23 -27.89 2.10
CA SER A 187 7.26 -28.78 1.59
C SER A 187 8.45 -28.85 2.54
N THR A 188 9.30 -29.87 2.37
CA THR A 188 10.54 -30.03 3.11
C THR A 188 11.75 -29.34 2.43
N GLY A 189 11.50 -28.52 1.43
CA GLY A 189 12.53 -27.79 0.70
C GLY A 189 13.27 -26.79 1.58
N GLY A 190 14.51 -26.55 1.27
CA GLY A 190 15.38 -25.61 1.97
C GLY A 190 15.82 -24.48 1.07
N TYR A 191 16.75 -23.70 1.58
CA TYR A 191 17.36 -22.56 0.87
C TYR A 191 17.99 -23.03 -0.45
N TYR A 192 17.70 -22.36 -1.55
CA TYR A 192 18.13 -22.71 -2.91
C TYR A 192 17.58 -24.03 -3.48
N HIS A 193 16.57 -24.61 -2.87
CA HIS A 193 15.92 -25.79 -3.42
C HIS A 193 14.62 -25.43 -4.12
N SER A 194 14.53 -25.74 -5.40
CA SER A 194 13.25 -25.98 -6.05
C SER A 194 12.96 -27.48 -5.94
N LEU A 195 11.82 -27.83 -5.41
CA LEU A 195 11.38 -29.22 -5.36
C LEU A 195 10.48 -29.49 -6.57
N PRO A 196 11.00 -30.17 -7.63
CA PRO A 196 10.13 -30.63 -8.69
C PRO A 196 9.27 -31.78 -8.15
N GLY A 197 7.97 -31.64 -8.22
CA GLY A 197 7.06 -32.74 -7.97
C GLY A 197 6.19 -32.67 -6.72
N ASP A 198 6.31 -31.64 -5.91
CA ASP A 198 5.36 -31.35 -4.83
C ASP A 198 4.24 -30.38 -5.27
N ALA A 199 3.99 -30.32 -6.57
CA ALA A 199 2.92 -29.53 -7.17
C ALA A 199 1.66 -30.37 -7.31
#